data_c37f4cfc1597452b2e6dfea020984441
#
_entry.id   c37f4cfc1597452b2e6dfea020984441
#
_cell.length_a   1.000
_cell.length_b   1.000
_cell.length_c   1.000
_cell.angle_alpha   90.00
_cell.angle_beta   90.00
_cell.angle_gamma   90.00
#
_symmetry.space_group_name_H-M   'P 1'
#
loop_
_entity.id
_entity.type
_entity.pdbx_description
1 polymer ?
#
loop_
_entity_poly.entity_id
_entity_poly.type
_entity_poly.pdbx_seq_one_letter_code
_entity_poly.pdbx_strand_id
1 'polypeptide(L)'
;MKILYAVQATGNGHISRAVELLPYLEQYGQVDVFLSGENSHLPTSLPVKYKSRGVSLFYGNRGGLNYFKMWQKFSIKRIWKEAKALPVEDYDIVINDFECITSLACKFKNKPSIQFGHQASFRSNLAPRPQKREFIGEWILKNYATATSYFGLHFNTYDNGIFNPVIKADIIAATPVNKGHVTVYLSHYSKKVITNQLHKVPGIRFEVFTKEVKTETIEKNIRFMPISNAGFTTSMIESAGVITGAGFETPAEALYLGKKLICLPIRGQYEQLCNAAALEQLGVPVVPKMHATFFVDIAKWYDMPAPTPLKLEYSTYQLVQKVIEQAKALMPSTSVGTQNESLNNFAI
;
A
#
# COMPACT_ATOMS: atom_id res chain seq x y z
N MET A 1 18.28 17.79 2.63
CA MET A 1 17.70 17.44 1.33
C MET A 1 16.28 17.98 1.23
N LYS A 2 15.82 18.26 0.02
CA LYS A 2 14.44 18.61 -0.27
C LYS A 2 13.80 17.47 -1.02
N ILE A 3 12.86 16.77 -0.38
CA ILE A 3 12.27 15.53 -0.85
C ILE A 3 10.83 15.78 -1.29
N LEU A 4 10.47 15.36 -2.52
CA LEU A 4 9.07 15.26 -2.94
C LEU A 4 8.64 13.80 -2.76
N TYR A 5 7.67 13.56 -1.88
CA TYR A 5 7.08 12.25 -1.69
C TYR A 5 5.70 12.19 -2.35
N ALA A 6 5.60 11.46 -3.44
CA ALA A 6 4.37 11.29 -4.22
C ALA A 6 3.63 10.04 -3.79
N VAL A 7 2.37 10.20 -3.38
CA VAL A 7 1.54 9.16 -2.78
C VAL A 7 0.24 8.99 -3.55
N GLN A 8 -0.03 7.77 -3.98
CA GLN A 8 -1.29 7.39 -4.63
C GLN A 8 -2.40 7.20 -3.58
N ALA A 9 -3.44 8.04 -3.60
CA ALA A 9 -4.56 8.01 -2.65
C ALA A 9 -5.79 7.28 -3.20
N THR A 10 -5.62 6.13 -3.87
CA THR A 10 -6.72 5.31 -4.38
C THR A 10 -7.23 4.28 -3.38
N GLY A 11 -6.60 4.18 -2.21
CA GLY A 11 -6.97 3.33 -1.09
C GLY A 11 -6.28 3.80 0.19
N ASN A 12 -6.69 3.23 1.32
CA ASN A 12 -6.15 3.63 2.63
C ASN A 12 -4.71 3.14 2.86
N GLY A 13 -4.26 2.07 2.18
CA GLY A 13 -2.94 1.46 2.38
C GLY A 13 -1.78 2.40 2.09
N HIS A 14 -1.76 3.03 0.92
CA HIS A 14 -0.69 3.99 0.55
C HIS A 14 -0.59 5.16 1.55
N ILE A 15 -1.73 5.71 1.98
CA ILE A 15 -1.73 6.79 2.98
C ILE A 15 -1.23 6.29 4.32
N SER A 16 -1.65 5.11 4.76
CA SER A 16 -1.19 4.52 6.02
C SER A 16 0.32 4.32 6.00
N ARG A 17 0.86 3.77 4.91
CA ARG A 17 2.31 3.62 4.71
C ARG A 17 3.02 4.97 4.66
N ALA A 18 2.46 5.96 3.97
CA ALA A 18 3.06 7.28 3.88
C ALA A 18 3.16 7.99 5.24
N VAL A 19 2.14 7.88 6.07
CA VAL A 19 2.15 8.40 7.44
C VAL A 19 3.24 7.71 8.28
N GLU A 20 3.42 6.40 8.12
CA GLU A 20 4.45 5.63 8.82
C GLU A 20 5.87 5.97 8.34
N LEU A 21 6.05 6.24 7.04
CA LEU A 21 7.38 6.57 6.47
C LEU A 21 7.81 8.00 6.72
N LEU A 22 6.85 8.94 6.84
CA LEU A 22 7.14 10.37 6.92
C LEU A 22 8.15 10.75 8.02
N PRO A 23 8.03 10.30 9.29
CA PRO A 23 8.98 10.67 10.35
C PRO A 23 10.42 10.24 10.07
N TYR A 24 10.60 9.15 9.32
CA TYR A 24 11.92 8.66 8.93
C TYR A 24 12.49 9.45 7.75
N LEU A 25 11.65 9.87 6.79
CA LEU A 25 12.07 10.71 5.67
C LEU A 25 12.46 12.12 6.13
N GLU A 26 11.74 12.69 7.10
CA GLU A 26 12.00 14.02 7.68
C GLU A 26 13.36 14.11 8.38
N GLN A 27 13.95 12.99 8.82
CA GLN A 27 15.31 12.96 9.38
C GLN A 27 16.37 13.32 8.34
N TYR A 28 16.06 13.23 7.06
CA TYR A 28 17.00 13.52 5.96
C TYR A 28 16.75 14.87 5.29
N GLY A 29 15.71 15.59 5.67
CA GLY A 29 15.43 16.93 5.20
C GLY A 29 13.97 17.30 5.12
N GLN A 30 13.67 18.38 4.41
CA GLN A 30 12.31 18.84 4.20
C GLN A 30 11.56 17.89 3.26
N VAL A 31 10.38 17.42 3.69
CA VAL A 31 9.50 16.57 2.90
C VAL A 31 8.24 17.33 2.50
N ASP A 32 8.01 17.50 1.21
CA ASP A 32 6.74 17.97 0.67
C ASP A 32 6.00 16.78 0.05
N VAL A 33 4.69 16.66 0.30
CA VAL A 33 3.88 15.55 -0.23
C VAL A 33 3.05 15.97 -1.42
N PHE A 34 3.09 15.16 -2.50
CA PHE A 34 2.13 15.19 -3.59
C PHE A 34 1.11 14.08 -3.37
N LEU A 35 -0.16 14.42 -3.16
CA LEU A 35 -1.24 13.46 -2.93
C LEU A 35 -2.15 13.38 -4.15
N SER A 36 -2.28 12.18 -4.74
CA SER A 36 -3.02 11.95 -5.98
C SER A 36 -4.13 10.91 -5.81
N GLY A 37 -5.40 11.30 -5.99
CA GLY A 37 -6.58 10.44 -5.87
C GLY A 37 -7.63 10.99 -4.91
N GLU A 38 -8.87 10.49 -5.03
CA GLU A 38 -10.04 10.96 -4.27
C GLU A 38 -10.67 9.86 -3.40
N ASN A 39 -10.11 8.65 -3.37
CA ASN A 39 -10.79 7.46 -2.80
C ASN A 39 -10.34 7.09 -1.40
N SER A 40 -9.42 7.85 -0.79
CA SER A 40 -9.06 7.64 0.61
C SER A 40 -10.10 8.28 1.53
N HIS A 41 -10.47 7.55 2.57
CA HIS A 41 -11.38 8.01 3.63
C HIS A 41 -10.64 8.31 4.95
N LEU A 42 -9.32 8.14 4.97
CA LEU A 42 -8.51 8.46 6.15
C LEU A 42 -8.17 9.95 6.15
N PRO A 43 -8.44 10.68 7.26
CA PRO A 43 -7.82 11.96 7.48
C PRO A 43 -6.30 11.77 7.52
N THR A 44 -5.55 12.69 6.89
CA THR A 44 -4.10 12.58 6.85
C THR A 44 -3.43 13.75 7.54
N SER A 45 -2.38 13.46 8.32
CA SER A 45 -1.46 14.42 8.91
C SER A 45 -0.27 14.76 7.98
N LEU A 46 -0.27 14.21 6.75
CA LEU A 46 0.81 14.42 5.80
C LEU A 46 0.94 15.91 5.41
N PRO A 47 2.17 16.45 5.22
CA PRO A 47 2.43 17.82 4.78
C PRO A 47 2.13 17.96 3.27
N VAL A 48 0.84 17.90 2.91
CA VAL A 48 0.39 17.89 1.52
C VAL A 48 0.53 19.27 0.91
N LYS A 49 1.52 19.44 0.05
CA LYS A 49 1.76 20.68 -0.70
C LYS A 49 1.05 20.71 -2.06
N TYR A 50 0.98 19.56 -2.73
CA TYR A 50 0.32 19.44 -4.02
C TYR A 50 -0.75 18.36 -3.99
N LYS A 51 -1.86 18.62 -4.67
CA LYS A 51 -2.98 17.67 -4.78
C LYS A 51 -3.42 17.50 -6.23
N SER A 52 -3.77 16.27 -6.59
CA SER A 52 -4.41 15.94 -7.84
C SER A 52 -5.58 14.98 -7.62
N ARG A 53 -6.54 15.00 -8.53
CA ARG A 53 -7.57 13.93 -8.60
C ARG A 53 -6.98 12.59 -9.04
N GLY A 54 -5.80 12.60 -9.66
CA GLY A 54 -5.12 11.40 -10.12
C GLY A 54 -5.98 10.52 -11.03
N VAL A 55 -5.70 9.24 -11.00
CA VAL A 55 -6.54 8.19 -11.58
C VAL A 55 -7.15 7.40 -10.43
N SER A 56 -8.43 7.63 -10.16
CA SER A 56 -9.12 6.99 -9.04
C SER A 56 -9.77 5.67 -9.46
N LEU A 57 -9.70 4.67 -8.59
CA LEU A 57 -10.38 3.39 -8.76
C LEU A 57 -11.81 3.49 -8.23
N PHE A 58 -12.78 3.00 -9.01
CA PHE A 58 -14.19 2.96 -8.60
C PHE A 58 -14.65 1.52 -8.48
N TYR A 59 -15.35 1.21 -7.39
CA TYR A 59 -15.84 -0.12 -7.08
C TYR A 59 -17.35 -0.23 -7.29
N GLY A 60 -17.80 -1.39 -7.77
CA GLY A 60 -19.19 -1.76 -7.83
C GLY A 60 -19.66 -2.43 -6.54
N ASN A 61 -20.98 -2.47 -6.29
CA ASN A 61 -21.57 -2.99 -5.05
C ASN A 61 -21.39 -4.52 -4.82
N ARG A 62 -20.88 -5.25 -5.80
CA ARG A 62 -20.67 -6.71 -5.76
C ARG A 62 -19.20 -7.11 -5.83
N GLY A 63 -18.29 -6.25 -5.35
CA GLY A 63 -16.88 -6.59 -5.19
C GLY A 63 -16.02 -6.60 -6.45
N GLY A 64 -16.29 -5.73 -7.43
CA GLY A 64 -15.47 -5.56 -8.63
C GLY A 64 -15.22 -4.10 -8.99
N LEU A 65 -14.25 -3.85 -9.90
CA LEU A 65 -13.98 -2.51 -10.43
C LEU A 65 -15.09 -2.05 -11.38
N ASN A 66 -15.43 -0.75 -11.31
CA ASN A 66 -16.35 -0.11 -12.22
C ASN A 66 -15.57 0.67 -13.30
N TYR A 67 -15.21 -0.03 -14.37
CA TYR A 67 -14.42 0.51 -15.48
C TYR A 67 -15.10 1.70 -16.19
N PHE A 68 -16.45 1.72 -16.26
CA PHE A 68 -17.18 2.80 -16.91
C PHE A 68 -17.02 4.13 -16.15
N LYS A 69 -17.15 4.11 -14.81
CA LYS A 69 -16.89 5.30 -13.99
C LYS A 69 -15.42 5.74 -14.05
N MET A 70 -14.49 4.79 -14.15
CA MET A 70 -13.06 5.09 -14.31
C MET A 70 -12.82 5.81 -15.63
N TRP A 71 -13.38 5.33 -16.74
CA TRP A 71 -13.22 5.94 -18.06
C TRP A 71 -13.82 7.34 -18.14
N GLN A 72 -15.00 7.57 -17.55
CA GLN A 72 -15.65 8.91 -17.53
C GLN A 72 -14.82 9.99 -16.83
N LYS A 73 -14.02 9.61 -15.80
CA LYS A 73 -13.22 10.56 -15.02
C LYS A 73 -11.75 10.63 -15.49
N PHE A 74 -11.35 9.78 -16.44
CA PHE A 74 -10.00 9.75 -16.97
C PHE A 74 -9.78 10.85 -18.00
N SER A 75 -8.82 11.74 -17.76
CA SER A 75 -8.46 12.82 -18.69
C SER A 75 -6.95 12.88 -18.90
N ILE A 76 -6.48 12.38 -20.04
CA ILE A 76 -5.06 12.41 -20.43
C ILE A 76 -4.57 13.86 -20.49
N LYS A 77 -5.36 14.78 -21.09
CA LYS A 77 -4.99 16.20 -21.18
C LYS A 77 -4.70 16.83 -19.81
N ARG A 78 -5.53 16.51 -18.82
CA ARG A 78 -5.34 16.99 -17.44
C ARG A 78 -4.06 16.42 -16.84
N ILE A 79 -3.84 15.11 -16.91
CA ILE A 79 -2.65 14.44 -16.38
C ILE A 79 -1.38 15.04 -16.99
N TRP A 80 -1.36 15.27 -18.31
CA TRP A 80 -0.26 15.89 -19.02
C TRP A 80 0.00 17.33 -18.54
N LYS A 81 -1.06 18.14 -18.39
CA LYS A 81 -0.95 19.52 -17.90
C LYS A 81 -0.39 19.57 -16.48
N GLU A 82 -0.93 18.74 -15.58
CA GLU A 82 -0.48 18.66 -14.20
C GLU A 82 0.97 18.17 -14.09
N ALA A 83 1.37 17.14 -14.86
CA ALA A 83 2.74 16.64 -14.90
C ALA A 83 3.75 17.69 -15.39
N LYS A 84 3.40 18.47 -16.43
CA LYS A 84 4.26 19.57 -16.89
C LYS A 84 4.40 20.70 -15.88
N ALA A 85 3.32 20.99 -15.13
CA ALA A 85 3.30 22.08 -14.17
C ALA A 85 3.97 21.71 -12.83
N LEU A 86 4.10 20.42 -12.50
CA LEU A 86 4.66 19.99 -11.22
C LEU A 86 6.17 20.28 -11.17
N PRO A 87 6.67 21.10 -10.22
CA PRO A 87 8.06 21.54 -10.18
C PRO A 87 8.97 20.49 -9.51
N VAL A 88 9.11 19.31 -10.12
CA VAL A 88 9.95 18.21 -9.60
C VAL A 88 11.43 18.56 -9.59
N GLU A 89 11.86 19.52 -10.41
CA GLU A 89 13.22 20.05 -10.47
C GLU A 89 13.65 20.80 -9.21
N ASP A 90 12.69 21.36 -8.45
CA ASP A 90 12.95 22.09 -7.20
C ASP A 90 13.34 21.19 -6.02
N TYR A 91 13.30 19.87 -6.21
CA TYR A 91 13.58 18.85 -5.20
C TYR A 91 14.91 18.15 -5.51
N ASP A 92 15.63 17.75 -4.47
CA ASP A 92 16.84 16.96 -4.61
C ASP A 92 16.50 15.56 -5.11
N ILE A 93 15.45 14.94 -4.54
CA ILE A 93 14.96 13.62 -4.92
C ILE A 93 13.43 13.56 -4.96
N VAL A 94 12.91 12.69 -5.81
CA VAL A 94 11.49 12.33 -5.87
C VAL A 94 11.34 10.86 -5.47
N ILE A 95 10.61 10.62 -4.39
CA ILE A 95 10.19 9.29 -3.96
C ILE A 95 8.73 9.10 -4.38
N ASN A 96 8.44 8.01 -5.08
CA ASN A 96 7.14 7.77 -5.71
C ASN A 96 6.52 6.48 -5.20
N ASP A 97 5.35 6.58 -4.57
CA ASP A 97 4.53 5.44 -4.17
C ASP A 97 3.40 5.22 -5.20
N PHE A 98 3.79 4.65 -6.34
CA PHE A 98 2.91 4.27 -7.45
C PHE A 98 2.03 5.41 -7.99
N GLU A 99 2.55 6.65 -8.07
CA GLU A 99 1.82 7.83 -8.52
C GLU A 99 2.24 8.24 -9.93
N CYS A 100 1.27 8.28 -10.86
CA CYS A 100 1.56 8.41 -12.29
C CYS A 100 1.91 9.85 -12.74
N ILE A 101 1.35 10.89 -12.12
CA ILE A 101 1.57 12.28 -12.54
C ILE A 101 3.00 12.70 -12.23
N THR A 102 3.48 12.40 -11.03
CA THR A 102 4.84 12.67 -10.61
C THR A 102 5.84 11.83 -11.40
N SER A 103 5.52 10.56 -11.68
CA SER A 103 6.31 9.70 -12.56
C SER A 103 6.48 10.33 -13.95
N LEU A 104 5.39 10.84 -14.54
CA LEU A 104 5.39 11.49 -15.83
C LEU A 104 6.15 12.84 -15.81
N ALA A 105 6.00 13.62 -14.72
CA ALA A 105 6.73 14.87 -14.53
C ALA A 105 8.24 14.63 -14.46
N CYS A 106 8.69 13.62 -13.72
CA CYS A 106 10.10 13.23 -13.67
C CYS A 106 10.63 12.83 -15.04
N LYS A 107 9.84 12.07 -15.82
CA LYS A 107 10.20 11.69 -17.19
C LYS A 107 10.33 12.90 -18.11
N PHE A 108 9.40 13.87 -18.07
CA PHE A 108 9.44 15.07 -18.89
C PHE A 108 10.63 15.98 -18.60
N LYS A 109 11.04 16.03 -17.33
CA LYS A 109 12.06 16.95 -16.84
C LYS A 109 13.40 16.25 -16.57
N ASN A 110 13.54 14.99 -17.00
CA ASN A 110 14.73 14.14 -16.78
C ASN A 110 15.18 14.12 -15.30
N LYS A 111 14.20 14.20 -14.37
CA LYS A 111 14.48 14.17 -12.94
C LYS A 111 14.59 12.74 -12.44
N PRO A 112 15.73 12.32 -11.84
CA PRO A 112 15.83 11.02 -11.20
C PRO A 112 14.79 10.85 -10.11
N SER A 113 14.23 9.63 -10.03
CA SER A 113 13.21 9.29 -9.03
C SER A 113 13.36 7.84 -8.57
N ILE A 114 12.83 7.55 -7.40
CA ILE A 114 12.81 6.22 -6.81
C ILE A 114 11.36 5.82 -6.59
N GLN A 115 10.94 4.69 -7.15
CA GLN A 115 9.68 4.07 -6.77
C GLN A 115 9.91 3.25 -5.50
N PHE A 116 9.22 3.63 -4.42
CA PHE A 116 9.30 2.95 -3.12
C PHE A 116 7.91 2.55 -2.65
N GLY A 117 7.61 1.27 -2.72
CA GLY A 117 6.31 0.73 -2.33
C GLY A 117 6.06 -0.67 -2.88
N HIS A 118 4.87 -1.19 -2.58
CA HIS A 118 4.51 -2.56 -2.91
C HIS A 118 4.56 -2.83 -4.43
N GLN A 119 4.00 -1.92 -5.23
CA GLN A 119 3.90 -2.12 -6.69
C GLN A 119 5.28 -2.15 -7.38
N ALA A 120 6.33 -1.56 -6.76
CA ALA A 120 7.69 -1.65 -7.26
C ALA A 120 8.20 -3.10 -7.29
N SER A 121 7.71 -3.98 -6.41
CA SER A 121 8.07 -5.41 -6.38
C SER A 121 7.68 -6.14 -7.67
N PHE A 122 6.63 -5.68 -8.35
CA PHE A 122 6.15 -6.30 -9.59
C PHE A 122 7.00 -5.97 -10.83
N ARG A 123 8.09 -5.21 -10.68
CA ARG A 123 9.14 -5.11 -11.70
C ARG A 123 9.89 -6.43 -11.86
N SER A 124 10.04 -7.17 -10.76
CA SER A 124 10.60 -8.52 -10.81
C SER A 124 9.58 -9.55 -11.33
N ASN A 125 10.06 -10.46 -12.15
CA ASN A 125 9.28 -11.60 -12.62
C ASN A 125 9.21 -12.73 -11.56
N LEU A 126 10.01 -12.66 -10.49
CA LEU A 126 10.03 -13.61 -9.38
C LEU A 126 8.94 -13.31 -8.34
N ALA A 127 8.42 -12.07 -8.28
CA ALA A 127 7.27 -11.77 -7.43
C ALA A 127 6.04 -12.59 -7.88
N PRO A 128 5.27 -13.19 -6.97
CA PRO A 128 4.17 -14.09 -7.30
C PRO A 128 3.11 -13.49 -8.22
N ARG A 129 2.55 -14.34 -9.07
CA ARG A 129 1.48 -14.01 -10.02
C ARG A 129 0.40 -15.10 -9.97
N PRO A 130 -0.87 -14.74 -10.27
CA PRO A 130 -1.92 -15.75 -10.43
C PRO A 130 -1.58 -16.66 -11.63
N GLN A 131 -2.10 -17.89 -11.59
CA GLN A 131 -1.90 -18.84 -12.70
C GLN A 131 -2.33 -18.25 -14.05
N LYS A 132 -3.46 -17.54 -14.08
CA LYS A 132 -3.92 -16.82 -15.26
C LYS A 132 -3.47 -15.36 -15.17
N ARG A 133 -2.43 -15.02 -15.90
CA ARG A 133 -1.94 -13.64 -16.00
C ARG A 133 -2.86 -12.78 -16.85
N GLU A 134 -3.08 -11.54 -16.44
CA GLU A 134 -3.85 -10.53 -17.18
C GLU A 134 -2.89 -9.54 -17.83
N PHE A 135 -2.84 -9.53 -19.16
CA PHE A 135 -1.88 -8.67 -19.90
C PHE A 135 -2.01 -7.19 -19.53
N ILE A 136 -3.24 -6.67 -19.45
CA ILE A 136 -3.48 -5.26 -19.10
C ILE A 136 -3.04 -4.97 -17.66
N GLY A 137 -3.34 -5.88 -16.72
CA GLY A 137 -2.93 -5.77 -15.32
C GLY A 137 -1.40 -5.74 -15.18
N GLU A 138 -0.69 -6.64 -15.85
CA GLU A 138 0.78 -6.66 -15.89
C GLU A 138 1.35 -5.36 -16.48
N TRP A 139 0.76 -4.89 -17.57
CA TRP A 139 1.19 -3.65 -18.21
C TRP A 139 1.02 -2.45 -17.27
N ILE A 140 -0.12 -2.36 -16.57
CA ILE A 140 -0.37 -1.29 -15.59
C ILE A 140 0.65 -1.36 -14.45
N LEU A 141 0.86 -2.52 -13.84
CA LEU A 141 1.81 -2.68 -12.73
C LEU A 141 3.24 -2.25 -13.12
N LYS A 142 3.63 -2.47 -14.39
CA LYS A 142 4.96 -2.13 -14.90
C LYS A 142 5.11 -0.71 -15.44
N ASN A 143 4.03 -0.09 -15.93
CA ASN A 143 4.16 1.15 -16.73
C ASN A 143 3.36 2.34 -16.19
N TYR A 144 2.46 2.14 -15.22
CA TYR A 144 1.62 3.20 -14.67
C TYR A 144 2.44 4.27 -13.94
N ALA A 145 3.44 3.85 -13.17
CA ALA A 145 4.38 4.74 -12.50
C ALA A 145 5.80 4.19 -12.68
N THR A 146 6.60 4.82 -13.52
CA THR A 146 7.99 4.43 -13.76
C THR A 146 8.95 5.33 -12.98
N ALA A 147 10.13 4.82 -12.64
CA ALA A 147 11.16 5.55 -11.92
C ALA A 147 12.57 5.16 -12.41
N THR A 148 13.59 5.85 -11.93
CA THR A 148 14.99 5.53 -12.22
C THR A 148 15.45 4.30 -11.45
N SER A 149 15.01 4.17 -10.20
CA SER A 149 15.29 3.01 -9.32
C SER A 149 14.02 2.52 -8.65
N TYR A 150 14.04 1.25 -8.21
CA TYR A 150 12.88 0.58 -7.64
C TYR A 150 13.24 -0.12 -6.33
N PHE A 151 12.47 0.16 -5.28
CA PHE A 151 12.51 -0.50 -3.99
C PHE A 151 11.14 -1.12 -3.74
N GLY A 152 11.03 -2.42 -4.01
CA GLY A 152 9.79 -3.17 -3.86
C GLY A 152 9.57 -3.58 -2.40
N LEU A 153 8.32 -3.55 -1.96
CA LEU A 153 7.90 -4.13 -0.69
C LEU A 153 7.00 -5.33 -0.96
N HIS A 154 7.26 -6.48 -0.32
CA HIS A 154 6.40 -7.65 -0.46
C HIS A 154 6.37 -8.48 0.81
N PHE A 155 5.50 -9.50 0.88
CA PHE A 155 5.40 -10.43 2.01
C PHE A 155 6.66 -11.28 2.20
N ASN A 156 7.46 -11.43 1.15
CA ASN A 156 8.76 -12.11 1.19
C ASN A 156 9.74 -11.43 0.23
N THR A 157 11.04 -11.62 0.44
CA THR A 157 12.12 -11.17 -0.44
C THR A 157 12.27 -12.16 -1.60
N TYR A 158 11.50 -11.92 -2.68
CA TYR A 158 11.50 -12.79 -3.87
C TYR A 158 12.67 -12.54 -4.80
N ASP A 159 13.28 -11.35 -4.72
CA ASP A 159 14.36 -10.90 -5.61
C ASP A 159 15.16 -9.76 -4.97
N ASN A 160 16.34 -9.48 -5.50
CA ASN A 160 17.12 -8.31 -5.12
C ASN A 160 16.32 -7.03 -5.39
N GLY A 161 16.28 -6.12 -4.41
CA GLY A 161 15.45 -4.89 -4.48
C GLY A 161 14.00 -5.08 -4.04
N ILE A 162 13.61 -6.28 -3.58
CA ILE A 162 12.34 -6.54 -2.90
C ILE A 162 12.62 -6.76 -1.40
N PHE A 163 11.97 -5.98 -0.57
CA PHE A 163 12.16 -5.94 0.88
C PHE A 163 10.87 -6.33 1.61
N ASN A 164 11.00 -6.55 2.92
CA ASN A 164 9.84 -6.79 3.77
C ASN A 164 8.87 -5.59 3.82
N PRO A 165 7.60 -5.80 4.19
CA PRO A 165 6.63 -4.71 4.36
C PRO A 165 7.06 -3.67 5.39
N VAL A 166 6.60 -2.45 5.21
CA VAL A 166 6.58 -1.44 6.29
C VAL A 166 5.38 -1.75 7.18
N ILE A 167 5.65 -2.02 8.45
CA ILE A 167 4.63 -2.30 9.46
C ILE A 167 4.51 -1.10 10.38
N LYS A 168 3.28 -0.71 10.74
CA LYS A 168 3.03 0.43 11.63
C LYS A 168 3.73 0.25 12.97
N ALA A 169 4.25 1.34 13.53
CA ALA A 169 4.91 1.34 14.83
C ALA A 169 4.04 0.77 15.95
N ASP A 170 2.74 1.10 15.95
CA ASP A 170 1.77 0.57 16.93
C ASP A 170 1.62 -0.96 16.83
N ILE A 171 1.70 -1.53 15.64
CA ILE A 171 1.66 -2.97 15.41
C ILE A 171 2.97 -3.63 15.86
N ILE A 172 4.12 -3.00 15.57
CA ILE A 172 5.44 -3.52 15.97
C ILE A 172 5.56 -3.55 17.50
N ALA A 173 5.07 -2.51 18.18
CA ALA A 173 5.11 -2.40 19.63
C ALA A 173 4.07 -3.27 20.35
N ALA A 174 3.08 -3.81 19.63
CA ALA A 174 1.96 -4.53 20.24
C ALA A 174 2.33 -5.95 20.67
N THR A 175 1.76 -6.38 21.78
CA THR A 175 1.68 -7.80 22.16
C THR A 175 0.33 -8.33 21.69
N PRO A 176 0.27 -9.22 20.68
CA PRO A 176 -0.99 -9.71 20.17
C PRO A 176 -1.70 -10.59 21.24
N VAL A 177 -2.99 -10.36 21.40
CA VAL A 177 -3.85 -11.15 22.29
C VAL A 177 -5.05 -11.70 21.51
N ASN A 178 -5.75 -12.66 22.08
CA ASN A 178 -6.96 -13.24 21.50
C ASN A 178 -8.15 -13.06 22.44
N LYS A 179 -9.00 -12.08 22.16
CA LYS A 179 -10.26 -11.82 22.90
C LYS A 179 -11.47 -12.57 22.31
N GLY A 180 -11.24 -13.50 21.37
CA GLY A 180 -12.26 -14.40 20.82
C GLY A 180 -13.17 -13.78 19.77
N HIS A 181 -12.81 -12.65 19.16
CA HIS A 181 -13.52 -12.09 18.00
C HIS A 181 -12.67 -12.19 16.72
N VAL A 182 -13.33 -12.07 15.59
CA VAL A 182 -12.71 -11.97 14.28
C VAL A 182 -12.90 -10.54 13.74
N THR A 183 -11.79 -9.89 13.37
CA THR A 183 -11.81 -8.57 12.74
C THR A 183 -12.10 -8.69 11.25
N VAL A 184 -13.06 -7.93 10.73
CA VAL A 184 -13.50 -8.01 9.33
C VAL A 184 -13.43 -6.64 8.66
N TYR A 185 -12.70 -6.56 7.54
CA TYR A 185 -12.66 -5.38 6.68
C TYR A 185 -12.73 -5.76 5.21
N LEU A 186 -13.92 -5.66 4.63
CA LEU A 186 -14.23 -6.01 3.25
C LEU A 186 -14.91 -4.82 2.55
N SER A 187 -14.14 -3.76 2.29
CA SER A 187 -14.61 -2.46 1.77
C SER A 187 -15.37 -2.52 0.44
N HIS A 188 -15.23 -3.62 -0.29
CA HIS A 188 -15.84 -3.88 -1.60
C HIS A 188 -17.14 -4.69 -1.52
N TYR A 189 -17.59 -5.08 -0.34
CA TYR A 189 -18.89 -5.69 -0.08
C TYR A 189 -19.77 -4.79 0.78
N SER A 190 -21.07 -4.78 0.52
CA SER A 190 -22.02 -4.06 1.36
C SER A 190 -22.23 -4.75 2.70
N LYS A 191 -22.62 -3.97 3.72
CA LYS A 191 -22.99 -4.47 5.05
C LYS A 191 -23.96 -5.65 4.95
N LYS A 192 -25.02 -5.53 4.13
CA LYS A 192 -26.03 -6.57 3.94
C LYS A 192 -25.44 -7.90 3.46
N VAL A 193 -24.50 -7.86 2.51
CA VAL A 193 -23.86 -9.07 1.94
C VAL A 193 -22.99 -9.74 3.01
N ILE A 194 -22.21 -8.96 3.77
CA ILE A 194 -21.38 -9.46 4.87
C ILE A 194 -22.23 -10.08 5.97
N THR A 195 -23.27 -9.38 6.44
CA THR A 195 -24.18 -9.82 7.48
C THR A 195 -24.83 -11.17 7.14
N ASN A 196 -25.28 -11.36 5.89
CA ASN A 196 -25.91 -12.60 5.45
C ASN A 196 -25.00 -13.83 5.54
N GLN A 197 -23.69 -13.66 5.55
CA GLN A 197 -22.74 -14.76 5.75
C GLN A 197 -22.39 -14.94 7.23
N LEU A 198 -22.03 -13.86 7.93
CA LEU A 198 -21.51 -13.92 9.28
C LEU A 198 -22.56 -14.37 10.30
N HIS A 199 -23.85 -14.03 10.13
CA HIS A 199 -24.93 -14.53 11.01
C HIS A 199 -25.11 -16.05 10.96
N LYS A 200 -24.61 -16.72 9.92
CA LYS A 200 -24.69 -18.18 9.77
C LYS A 200 -23.54 -18.92 10.45
N VAL A 201 -22.61 -18.21 11.06
CA VAL A 201 -21.46 -18.80 11.76
C VAL A 201 -21.71 -18.68 13.28
N PRO A 202 -22.27 -19.70 13.92
CA PRO A 202 -22.53 -19.67 15.36
C PRO A 202 -21.22 -19.73 16.16
N GLY A 203 -21.25 -19.17 17.38
CA GLY A 203 -20.12 -19.24 18.32
C GLY A 203 -18.95 -18.30 18.02
N ILE A 204 -18.92 -17.62 16.86
CA ILE A 204 -17.89 -16.64 16.50
C ILE A 204 -18.47 -15.23 16.57
N ARG A 205 -17.77 -14.34 17.28
CA ARG A 205 -18.08 -12.91 17.31
C ARG A 205 -17.26 -12.19 16.23
N PHE A 206 -17.88 -11.22 15.56
CA PHE A 206 -17.24 -10.45 14.49
C PHE A 206 -17.25 -8.96 14.81
N GLU A 207 -16.12 -8.28 14.59
CA GLU A 207 -16.02 -6.82 14.53
C GLU A 207 -15.83 -6.38 13.08
N VAL A 208 -16.89 -5.81 12.49
CA VAL A 208 -16.93 -5.46 11.07
C VAL A 208 -16.76 -3.96 10.89
N PHE A 209 -15.67 -3.56 10.27
CA PHE A 209 -15.39 -2.16 9.93
C PHE A 209 -16.00 -1.81 8.58
N THR A 210 -16.90 -0.81 8.56
CA THR A 210 -17.62 -0.42 7.35
C THR A 210 -17.94 1.07 7.33
N LYS A 211 -17.97 1.65 6.13
CA LYS A 211 -18.40 3.04 5.90
C LYS A 211 -19.92 3.25 6.02
N GLU A 212 -20.68 2.17 6.10
CA GLU A 212 -22.15 2.21 6.15
C GLU A 212 -22.71 2.51 7.55
N VAL A 213 -21.83 2.54 8.58
CA VAL A 213 -22.22 2.98 9.93
C VAL A 213 -21.40 4.19 10.35
N LYS A 214 -22.00 5.11 11.09
CA LYS A 214 -21.33 6.30 11.65
C LYS A 214 -20.97 6.12 13.13
N THR A 215 -21.70 5.24 13.80
CA THR A 215 -21.51 4.88 15.21
C THR A 215 -21.53 3.36 15.34
N GLU A 216 -20.99 2.86 16.43
CA GLU A 216 -21.04 1.44 16.75
C GLU A 216 -22.47 0.92 16.83
N THR A 217 -22.72 -0.24 16.23
CA THR A 217 -24.01 -0.96 16.34
C THR A 217 -23.78 -2.46 16.49
N ILE A 218 -24.64 -3.14 17.23
CA ILE A 218 -24.56 -4.58 17.46
C ILE A 218 -25.78 -5.27 16.85
N GLU A 219 -25.54 -6.25 16.00
CA GLU A 219 -26.56 -7.10 15.38
C GLU A 219 -26.18 -8.58 15.61
N LYS A 220 -26.84 -9.26 16.53
CA LYS A 220 -26.52 -10.66 16.93
C LYS A 220 -25.03 -10.85 17.31
N ASN A 221 -24.30 -11.65 16.53
CA ASN A 221 -22.88 -11.95 16.70
C ASN A 221 -21.94 -10.97 15.99
N ILE A 222 -22.47 -9.86 15.45
CA ILE A 222 -21.70 -8.87 14.70
C ILE A 222 -21.77 -7.51 15.41
N ARG A 223 -20.59 -6.94 15.68
CA ARG A 223 -20.39 -5.56 16.11
C ARG A 223 -19.90 -4.75 14.89
N PHE A 224 -20.69 -3.84 14.38
CA PHE A 224 -20.33 -2.95 13.29
C PHE A 224 -19.65 -1.70 13.83
N MET A 225 -18.51 -1.38 13.26
CA MET A 225 -17.66 -0.26 13.63
C MET A 225 -17.49 0.72 12.47
N PRO A 226 -17.49 2.03 12.71
CA PRO A 226 -17.07 2.99 11.70
C PRO A 226 -15.60 2.77 11.35
N ILE A 227 -15.22 3.13 10.11
CA ILE A 227 -13.82 3.02 9.68
C ILE A 227 -12.97 4.00 10.49
N SER A 228 -12.01 3.46 11.23
CA SER A 228 -11.06 4.18 12.07
C SER A 228 -9.73 3.44 12.04
N ASN A 229 -8.61 4.13 11.83
CA ASN A 229 -7.30 3.50 11.82
C ASN A 229 -6.97 2.90 13.20
N ALA A 230 -7.11 3.68 14.27
CA ALA A 230 -6.83 3.22 15.63
C ALA A 230 -7.77 2.08 16.07
N GLY A 231 -9.09 2.22 15.83
CA GLY A 231 -10.06 1.19 16.16
C GLY A 231 -9.80 -0.13 15.43
N PHE A 232 -9.47 -0.07 14.14
CA PHE A 232 -9.14 -1.25 13.34
C PHE A 232 -7.85 -1.93 13.82
N THR A 233 -6.81 -1.13 14.08
CA THR A 233 -5.52 -1.64 14.59
C THR A 233 -5.71 -2.34 15.94
N THR A 234 -6.44 -1.74 16.90
CA THR A 234 -6.74 -2.35 18.19
C THR A 234 -7.53 -3.66 18.03
N SER A 235 -8.60 -3.64 17.22
CA SER A 235 -9.40 -4.84 16.95
C SER A 235 -8.55 -5.97 16.35
N MET A 236 -7.65 -5.67 15.40
CA MET A 236 -6.76 -6.65 14.79
C MET A 236 -5.76 -7.25 15.81
N ILE A 237 -5.13 -6.40 16.64
CA ILE A 237 -4.21 -6.85 17.71
C ILE A 237 -4.92 -7.81 18.66
N GLU A 238 -6.18 -7.55 18.99
CA GLU A 238 -6.98 -8.28 19.98
C GLU A 238 -7.79 -9.45 19.39
N SER A 239 -7.78 -9.65 18.07
CA SER A 239 -8.59 -10.66 17.39
C SER A 239 -8.02 -12.07 17.47
N ALA A 240 -8.89 -13.06 17.26
CA ALA A 240 -8.52 -14.44 16.95
C ALA A 240 -8.00 -14.59 15.51
N GLY A 241 -8.44 -13.69 14.61
CA GLY A 241 -8.07 -13.70 13.20
C GLY A 241 -8.72 -12.56 12.42
N VAL A 242 -8.33 -12.43 11.16
CA VAL A 242 -8.72 -11.32 10.26
C VAL A 242 -9.32 -11.84 8.97
N ILE A 243 -10.45 -11.27 8.57
CA ILE A 243 -11.08 -11.47 7.25
C ILE A 243 -10.97 -10.16 6.48
N THR A 244 -10.22 -10.14 5.37
CA THR A 244 -9.97 -8.89 4.64
C THR A 244 -9.85 -9.12 3.13
N GLY A 245 -9.71 -8.04 2.37
CA GLY A 245 -9.31 -8.12 0.96
C GLY A 245 -7.85 -8.57 0.82
N ALA A 246 -7.45 -8.94 -0.39
CA ALA A 246 -6.05 -9.28 -0.67
C ALA A 246 -5.21 -8.01 -0.97
N GLY A 247 -5.43 -6.92 -0.21
CA GLY A 247 -4.54 -5.76 -0.22
C GLY A 247 -3.15 -6.13 0.31
N PHE A 248 -2.27 -5.16 0.45
CA PHE A 248 -0.91 -5.44 0.91
C PHE A 248 -0.75 -5.19 2.43
N GLU A 249 -1.08 -3.99 2.92
CA GLU A 249 -0.78 -3.57 4.29
C GLU A 249 -1.50 -4.42 5.35
N THR A 250 -2.82 -4.55 5.27
CA THR A 250 -3.60 -5.28 6.28
C THR A 250 -3.21 -6.76 6.39
N PRO A 251 -3.05 -7.51 5.27
CA PRO A 251 -2.50 -8.87 5.34
C PRO A 251 -1.08 -8.93 5.93
N ALA A 252 -0.19 -7.99 5.60
CA ALA A 252 1.16 -7.95 6.15
C ALA A 252 1.15 -7.74 7.67
N GLU A 253 0.33 -6.81 8.17
CA GLU A 253 0.16 -6.53 9.58
C GLU A 253 -0.44 -7.73 10.33
N ALA A 254 -1.45 -8.37 9.75
CA ALA A 254 -2.07 -9.58 10.34
C ALA A 254 -1.09 -10.75 10.41
N LEU A 255 -0.30 -10.97 9.36
CA LEU A 255 0.75 -11.99 9.32
C LEU A 255 1.87 -11.67 10.33
N TYR A 256 2.29 -10.40 10.44
CA TYR A 256 3.29 -9.98 11.42
C TYR A 256 2.85 -10.28 12.86
N LEU A 257 1.57 -10.01 13.18
CA LEU A 257 0.95 -10.32 14.48
C LEU A 257 0.70 -11.82 14.71
N GLY A 258 0.97 -12.69 13.72
CA GLY A 258 0.68 -14.12 13.80
C GLY A 258 -0.83 -14.44 13.87
N LYS A 259 -1.68 -13.57 13.30
CA LYS A 259 -3.13 -13.77 13.29
C LYS A 259 -3.54 -14.75 12.21
N LYS A 260 -4.58 -15.54 12.48
CA LYS A 260 -5.30 -16.28 11.43
C LYS A 260 -5.79 -15.28 10.38
N LEU A 261 -5.62 -15.60 9.12
CA LEU A 261 -5.96 -14.70 8.02
C LEU A 261 -6.70 -15.46 6.92
N ILE A 262 -7.78 -14.88 6.40
CA ILE A 262 -8.45 -15.31 5.17
C ILE A 262 -8.71 -14.09 4.29
N CYS A 263 -8.40 -14.20 3.01
CA CYS A 263 -8.44 -13.08 2.08
C CYS A 263 -9.43 -13.27 0.94
N LEU A 264 -10.14 -12.18 0.58
CA LEU A 264 -11.04 -12.11 -0.57
C LEU A 264 -10.56 -11.00 -1.53
N PRO A 265 -9.87 -11.32 -2.63
CA PRO A 265 -9.39 -10.31 -3.57
C PRO A 265 -10.54 -9.57 -4.24
N ILE A 266 -10.33 -8.28 -4.53
CA ILE A 266 -11.28 -7.48 -5.31
C ILE A 266 -11.21 -7.92 -6.76
N ARG A 267 -12.36 -8.33 -7.34
CA ARG A 267 -12.43 -8.75 -8.73
C ARG A 267 -12.02 -7.65 -9.70
N GLY A 268 -11.17 -7.97 -10.65
CA GLY A 268 -10.64 -7.04 -11.64
C GLY A 268 -9.53 -6.13 -11.12
N GLN A 269 -9.08 -6.30 -9.89
CA GLN A 269 -7.89 -5.64 -9.37
C GLN A 269 -6.72 -6.62 -9.41
N TYR A 270 -5.96 -6.56 -10.50
CA TYR A 270 -4.91 -7.54 -10.80
C TYR A 270 -3.82 -7.60 -9.72
N GLU A 271 -3.45 -6.48 -9.12
CA GLU A 271 -2.54 -6.43 -7.97
C GLU A 271 -3.01 -7.34 -6.84
N GLN A 272 -4.30 -7.29 -6.48
CA GLN A 272 -4.81 -8.15 -5.42
C GLN A 272 -4.84 -9.64 -5.80
N LEU A 273 -4.92 -9.97 -7.08
CA LEU A 273 -4.76 -11.34 -7.53
C LEU A 273 -3.30 -11.81 -7.41
N CYS A 274 -2.33 -10.92 -7.64
CA CYS A 274 -0.91 -11.21 -7.39
C CYS A 274 -0.63 -11.39 -5.90
N ASN A 275 -1.19 -10.52 -5.06
CA ASN A 275 -1.09 -10.63 -3.60
C ASN A 275 -1.72 -11.91 -3.08
N ALA A 276 -2.88 -12.28 -3.62
CA ALA A 276 -3.55 -13.54 -3.29
C ALA A 276 -2.66 -14.75 -3.58
N ALA A 277 -2.02 -14.80 -4.75
CA ALA A 277 -1.08 -15.86 -5.09
C ALA A 277 0.13 -15.92 -4.13
N ALA A 278 0.62 -14.77 -3.65
CA ALA A 278 1.68 -14.73 -2.66
C ALA A 278 1.20 -15.20 -1.28
N LEU A 279 -0.01 -14.81 -0.88
CA LEU A 279 -0.61 -15.21 0.39
C LEU A 279 -0.90 -16.72 0.44
N GLU A 280 -1.34 -17.32 -0.68
CA GLU A 280 -1.51 -18.78 -0.79
C GLU A 280 -0.18 -19.53 -0.58
N GLN A 281 0.95 -19.00 -1.09
CA GLN A 281 2.29 -19.57 -0.84
C GLN A 281 2.68 -19.52 0.64
N LEU A 282 2.12 -18.58 1.41
CA LEU A 282 2.32 -18.44 2.85
C LEU A 282 1.29 -19.24 3.68
N GLY A 283 0.47 -20.08 3.03
CA GLY A 283 -0.55 -20.89 3.69
C GLY A 283 -1.82 -20.11 4.10
N VAL A 284 -2.03 -18.90 3.57
CA VAL A 284 -3.24 -18.11 3.83
C VAL A 284 -4.35 -18.56 2.88
N PRO A 285 -5.52 -19.00 3.38
CA PRO A 285 -6.67 -19.29 2.53
C PRO A 285 -7.14 -18.06 1.75
N VAL A 286 -7.34 -18.22 0.46
CA VAL A 286 -7.88 -17.19 -0.44
C VAL A 286 -9.21 -17.68 -1.02
N VAL A 287 -10.25 -16.86 -0.85
CA VAL A 287 -11.56 -17.11 -1.44
C VAL A 287 -11.78 -16.12 -2.57
N PRO A 288 -11.85 -16.57 -3.83
CA PRO A 288 -11.88 -15.65 -5.00
C PRO A 288 -13.05 -14.67 -5.02
N LYS A 289 -14.15 -15.02 -4.36
CA LYS A 289 -15.33 -14.16 -4.18
C LYS A 289 -16.20 -14.68 -3.04
N MET A 290 -16.93 -13.80 -2.38
CA MET A 290 -17.96 -14.20 -1.42
C MET A 290 -19.09 -14.92 -2.16
N HIS A 291 -19.26 -16.21 -1.88
CA HIS A 291 -20.31 -17.06 -2.44
C HIS A 291 -21.34 -17.45 -1.38
N ALA A 292 -22.43 -18.12 -1.78
CA ALA A 292 -23.58 -18.40 -0.91
C ALA A 292 -23.23 -19.22 0.35
N THR A 293 -22.16 -20.02 0.28
CA THR A 293 -21.68 -20.89 1.38
C THR A 293 -20.37 -20.39 2.01
N PHE A 294 -20.01 -19.11 1.84
CA PHE A 294 -18.77 -18.55 2.42
C PHE A 294 -18.70 -18.69 3.94
N PHE A 295 -19.84 -18.72 4.62
CA PHE A 295 -19.91 -19.01 6.06
C PHE A 295 -19.30 -20.38 6.43
N VAL A 296 -19.35 -21.38 5.51
CA VAL A 296 -18.70 -22.68 5.71
C VAL A 296 -17.18 -22.55 5.64
N ASP A 297 -16.68 -21.73 4.69
CA ASP A 297 -15.24 -21.47 4.61
C ASP A 297 -14.72 -20.75 5.84
N ILE A 298 -15.49 -19.81 6.40
CA ILE A 298 -15.15 -19.12 7.64
C ILE A 298 -15.06 -20.12 8.81
N ALA A 299 -16.04 -21.02 8.93
CA ALA A 299 -16.04 -22.02 10.00
C ALA A 299 -14.81 -22.95 9.90
N LYS A 300 -14.53 -23.48 8.70
CA LYS A 300 -13.34 -24.31 8.46
C LYS A 300 -12.04 -23.56 8.75
N TRP A 301 -11.91 -22.33 8.22
CA TRP A 301 -10.75 -21.50 8.43
C TRP A 301 -10.51 -21.17 9.91
N TYR A 302 -11.58 -20.93 10.68
CA TYR A 302 -11.46 -20.60 12.10
C TYR A 302 -10.80 -21.71 12.91
N ASP A 303 -10.98 -22.97 12.51
CA ASP A 303 -10.36 -24.14 13.13
C ASP A 303 -8.93 -24.42 12.62
N MET A 304 -8.50 -23.78 11.51
CA MET A 304 -7.15 -23.94 10.99
C MET A 304 -6.11 -23.30 11.91
N PRO A 305 -4.85 -23.79 11.91
CA PRO A 305 -3.74 -23.07 12.57
C PRO A 305 -3.52 -21.70 11.94
N ALA A 306 -2.94 -20.78 12.71
CA ALA A 306 -2.44 -19.52 12.17
C ALA A 306 -1.27 -19.78 11.21
N PRO A 307 -1.10 -18.98 10.16
CA PRO A 307 0.09 -19.05 9.31
C PRO A 307 1.36 -18.67 10.09
N THR A 308 2.52 -19.04 9.54
CA THR A 308 3.81 -18.61 10.14
C THR A 308 3.88 -17.09 10.17
N PRO A 309 4.20 -16.47 11.31
CA PRO A 309 4.34 -15.03 11.40
C PRO A 309 5.38 -14.48 10.45
N LEU A 310 5.08 -13.35 9.84
CA LEU A 310 5.99 -12.64 8.95
C LEU A 310 7.16 -12.08 9.76
N LYS A 311 8.39 -12.35 9.29
CA LYS A 311 9.61 -11.81 9.88
C LYS A 311 10.07 -10.58 9.11
N LEU A 312 10.44 -9.53 9.82
CA LEU A 312 11.03 -8.33 9.24
C LEU A 312 12.56 -8.48 9.24
N GLU A 313 13.16 -8.47 8.06
CA GLU A 313 14.62 -8.47 7.89
C GLU A 313 15.19 -7.07 8.14
N TYR A 314 14.42 -6.04 7.74
CA TYR A 314 14.79 -4.64 7.88
C TYR A 314 13.71 -3.87 8.66
N SER A 315 14.14 -3.00 9.56
CA SER A 315 13.25 -2.00 10.17
C SER A 315 12.86 -0.93 9.16
N THR A 316 11.78 -0.19 9.43
CA THR A 316 11.35 0.95 8.61
C THR A 316 12.48 1.98 8.43
N TYR A 317 13.25 2.24 9.48
CA TYR A 317 14.42 3.12 9.42
C TYR A 317 15.47 2.62 8.41
N GLN A 318 15.84 1.34 8.47
CA GLN A 318 16.83 0.74 7.56
C GLN A 318 16.35 0.74 6.11
N LEU A 319 15.04 0.51 5.86
CA LEU A 319 14.47 0.60 4.53
C LEU A 319 14.58 2.03 3.98
N VAL A 320 14.21 3.03 4.76
CA VAL A 320 14.34 4.44 4.37
C VAL A 320 15.80 4.82 4.15
N GLN A 321 16.71 4.38 5.02
CA GLN A 321 18.14 4.62 4.84
C GLN A 321 18.64 4.09 3.49
N LYS A 322 18.30 2.86 3.10
CA LYS A 322 18.66 2.29 1.78
C LYS A 322 18.11 3.13 0.61
N VAL A 323 16.86 3.59 0.72
CA VAL A 323 16.23 4.46 -0.29
C VAL A 323 16.99 5.79 -0.41
N ILE A 324 17.38 6.39 0.70
CA ILE A 324 18.12 7.66 0.73
C ILE A 324 19.55 7.50 0.22
N GLU A 325 20.23 6.40 0.53
CA GLU A 325 21.56 6.07 -0.02
C GLU A 325 21.50 5.98 -1.55
N GLN A 326 20.50 5.28 -2.09
CA GLN A 326 20.26 5.23 -3.53
C GLN A 326 19.91 6.61 -4.10
N ALA A 327 19.13 7.43 -3.39
CA ALA A 327 18.80 8.78 -3.78
C ALA A 327 20.07 9.64 -3.94
N LYS A 328 20.97 9.58 -2.97
CA LYS A 328 22.25 10.29 -3.00
C LYS A 328 23.12 9.85 -4.18
N ALA A 329 23.12 8.54 -4.50
CA ALA A 329 23.85 8.01 -5.66
C ALA A 329 23.29 8.47 -7.01
N LEU A 330 22.01 8.85 -7.07
CA LEU A 330 21.35 9.37 -8.27
C LEU A 330 21.50 10.89 -8.44
N MET A 331 21.98 11.61 -7.41
CA MET A 331 22.22 13.04 -7.51
C MET A 331 23.48 13.30 -8.37
N PRO A 332 23.49 14.40 -9.16
CA PRO A 332 24.71 14.83 -9.81
C PRO A 332 25.82 15.02 -8.76
N SER A 333 26.99 14.44 -9.01
CA SER A 333 28.17 14.73 -8.17
C SER A 333 28.44 16.23 -8.27
N THR A 334 28.33 16.93 -7.13
CA THR A 334 28.89 18.28 -7.02
C THR A 334 30.40 18.13 -7.19
N SER A 335 30.89 18.37 -8.41
CA SER A 335 32.32 18.53 -8.65
C SER A 335 32.79 19.69 -7.76
N VAL A 336 33.50 19.36 -6.69
CA VAL A 336 34.33 20.35 -5.97
C VAL A 336 35.33 20.80 -7.00
N GLY A 337 35.13 22.00 -7.53
CA GLY A 337 36.11 22.67 -8.39
C GLY A 337 37.41 22.81 -7.60
N THR A 338 38.36 21.96 -7.91
CA THR A 338 39.77 22.21 -7.59
C THR A 338 40.14 23.47 -8.35
N GLN A 339 40.11 24.63 -7.65
CA GLN A 339 40.84 25.79 -8.09
C GLN A 339 42.31 25.42 -8.11
N ASN A 340 42.84 25.11 -9.30
CA ASN A 340 44.26 25.12 -9.52
C ASN A 340 44.71 26.61 -9.37
N GLU A 341 45.23 26.96 -8.21
CA GLU A 341 46.06 28.09 -8.05
C GLU A 341 47.32 27.87 -8.92
N SER A 342 47.31 28.50 -10.06
CA SER A 342 48.52 28.67 -10.88
C SER A 342 49.46 29.59 -10.14
N LEU A 343 50.42 29.01 -9.44
CA LEU A 343 51.63 29.71 -8.93
C LEU A 343 52.43 30.19 -10.15
N ASN A 344 52.25 31.42 -10.51
CA ASN A 344 53.21 32.15 -11.34
C ASN A 344 54.48 32.38 -10.55
N ASN A 345 55.50 31.58 -10.79
CA ASN A 345 56.85 31.87 -10.38
C ASN A 345 57.43 32.89 -11.40
N PHE A 346 57.54 34.14 -10.98
CA PHE A 346 58.52 35.08 -11.53
C PHE A 346 59.89 34.72 -10.98
N ALA A 347 60.82 34.36 -11.82
CA ALA A 347 62.25 34.35 -11.53
C ALA A 347 62.93 35.32 -12.51
N ILE A 348 63.72 36.19 -11.93
CA ILE A 348 64.67 37.17 -12.50
C ILE A 348 65.82 36.42 -13.20
#